data_8a37d54e8c996e06a3f82279c057ebdd
#
_entry.id   8a37d54e8c996e06a3f82279c057ebdd
#
_cell.length_a   1.000
_cell.length_b   1.000
_cell.length_c   1.000
_cell.angle_alpha   90.00
_cell.angle_beta   90.00
_cell.angle_gamma   90.00
#
_symmetry.space_group_name_H-M   'P 1'
#
loop_
_entity.id
_entity.type
_entity.pdbx_description
1 polymer ?
#
loop_
_entity_poly.entity_id
_entity_poly.type
_entity_poly.pdbx_seq_one_letter_code
_entity_poly.pdbx_strand_id
1 'polypeptide(L)'
;DIMRIFDALNDVDNVKSTIKYVKKYGGIADCAVCYTVDPKYPPLSLVDRLKGKKNPKPVFTDEYFVDKARQMVALGADMITIKDMSGLIPPARVASLIRKMKEGGVNVPIDFHTHCTPGYGLASVVSAIAEPTLLIPISGISRAVRPHPPSNWCISSAKRWG
;
A
#
# COMPACT_ATOMS: atom_id res chain seq x y z
N ASP A 1 -6.23 -20.11 6.24
CA ASP A 1 -5.35 -19.54 5.20
C ASP A 1 -5.63 -18.06 5.02
N ILE A 2 -4.61 -17.27 4.65
CA ILE A 2 -4.72 -15.85 4.30
C ILE A 2 -4.81 -15.73 2.79
N MET A 3 -5.83 -15.06 2.30
CA MET A 3 -6.02 -14.78 0.88
C MET A 3 -5.80 -13.30 0.60
N ARG A 4 -4.78 -12.98 -0.21
CA ARG A 4 -4.55 -11.61 -0.68
C ARG A 4 -5.46 -11.27 -1.84
N ILE A 5 -6.21 -10.20 -1.69
CA ILE A 5 -7.24 -9.74 -2.63
C ILE A 5 -6.92 -8.31 -3.03
N PHE A 6 -6.85 -8.02 -4.31
CA PHE A 6 -6.64 -6.64 -4.79
C PHE A 6 -7.21 -6.41 -6.18
N ASP A 7 -7.45 -5.17 -6.48
CA ASP A 7 -7.66 -4.65 -7.83
C ASP A 7 -6.59 -3.59 -8.10
N ALA A 8 -5.97 -3.64 -9.28
CA ALA A 8 -4.85 -2.75 -9.61
C ALA A 8 -5.23 -1.26 -9.68
N LEU A 9 -6.51 -0.97 -9.92
CA LEU A 9 -7.06 0.38 -9.98
C LEU A 9 -7.75 0.79 -8.66
N ASN A 10 -7.68 -0.06 -7.64
CA ASN A 10 -8.37 0.12 -6.36
C ASN A 10 -9.91 0.22 -6.52
N ASP A 11 -10.47 -0.50 -7.49
CA ASP A 11 -11.91 -0.63 -7.60
C ASP A 11 -12.44 -1.60 -6.55
N VAL A 12 -13.14 -1.05 -5.57
CA VAL A 12 -13.63 -1.80 -4.40
C VAL A 12 -14.78 -2.74 -4.78
N ASP A 13 -15.54 -2.43 -5.82
CA ASP A 13 -16.63 -3.31 -6.27
C ASP A 13 -16.09 -4.62 -6.87
N ASN A 14 -14.92 -4.57 -7.52
CA ASN A 14 -14.27 -5.76 -8.07
C ASN A 14 -13.81 -6.76 -6.99
N VAL A 15 -13.49 -6.31 -5.79
CA VAL A 15 -12.99 -7.17 -4.70
C VAL A 15 -14.09 -7.66 -3.76
N LYS A 16 -15.26 -7.03 -3.77
CA LYS A 16 -16.37 -7.28 -2.86
C LYS A 16 -16.83 -8.74 -2.82
N SER A 17 -17.03 -9.35 -3.98
CA SER A 17 -17.45 -10.75 -4.07
C SER A 17 -16.40 -11.69 -3.51
N THR A 18 -15.12 -11.45 -3.81
CA THR A 18 -14.00 -12.27 -3.34
C THR A 18 -13.88 -12.21 -1.82
N ILE A 19 -13.96 -11.00 -1.21
CA ILE A 19 -13.98 -10.84 0.25
C ILE A 19 -15.10 -11.70 0.86
N LYS A 20 -16.32 -11.56 0.33
CA LYS A 20 -17.47 -12.33 0.80
C LYS A 20 -17.24 -13.84 0.78
N TYR A 21 -16.66 -14.37 -0.31
CA TYR A 21 -16.40 -15.80 -0.44
C TYR A 21 -15.28 -16.26 0.49
N VAL A 22 -14.19 -15.52 0.61
CA VAL A 22 -13.11 -15.84 1.55
C VAL A 22 -13.65 -15.93 2.98
N LYS A 23 -14.45 -14.95 3.40
CA LYS A 23 -15.08 -14.94 4.73
C LYS A 23 -16.06 -16.12 4.91
N LYS A 24 -16.86 -16.43 3.89
CA LYS A 24 -17.83 -17.55 3.93
C LYS A 24 -17.14 -18.90 4.20
N TYR A 25 -15.93 -19.09 3.70
CA TYR A 25 -15.18 -20.34 3.86
C TYR A 25 -14.14 -20.29 5.00
N GLY A 26 -14.24 -19.30 5.91
CA GLY A 26 -13.38 -19.20 7.09
C GLY A 26 -11.95 -18.76 6.81
N GLY A 27 -11.69 -18.18 5.63
CA GLY A 27 -10.39 -17.57 5.31
C GLY A 27 -10.22 -16.18 5.91
N ILE A 28 -8.99 -15.74 5.97
CA ILE A 28 -8.60 -14.38 6.35
C ILE A 28 -8.47 -13.57 5.06
N ALA A 29 -9.26 -12.50 4.95
CA ALA A 29 -9.25 -11.60 3.80
C ALA A 29 -8.21 -10.49 3.99
N ASP A 30 -7.06 -10.62 3.32
CA ASP A 30 -6.03 -9.60 3.25
C ASP A 30 -6.25 -8.74 2.00
N CYS A 31 -6.83 -7.56 2.18
CA CYS A 31 -7.18 -6.68 1.07
C CYS A 31 -6.08 -5.64 0.83
N ALA A 32 -5.60 -5.56 -0.41
CA ALA A 32 -4.48 -4.68 -0.73
C ALA A 32 -4.96 -3.40 -1.43
N VAL A 33 -4.50 -2.26 -0.90
CA VAL A 33 -4.60 -0.95 -1.55
C VAL A 33 -3.34 -0.74 -2.38
N CYS A 34 -3.50 -0.67 -3.70
CA CYS A 34 -2.41 -0.48 -4.65
C CYS A 34 -1.92 0.96 -4.61
N TYR A 35 -0.66 1.15 -4.21
CA TYR A 35 -0.04 2.47 -4.16
C TYR A 35 0.44 2.91 -5.53
N THR A 36 0.15 4.15 -5.86
CA THR A 36 0.64 4.83 -7.06
C THR A 36 0.79 6.33 -6.79
N VAL A 37 1.28 7.05 -7.77
CA VAL A 37 1.48 8.51 -7.71
C VAL A 37 0.88 9.18 -8.92
N ASP A 38 0.45 10.41 -8.76
CA ASP A 38 -0.03 11.21 -9.87
C ASP A 38 1.10 11.53 -10.87
N PRO A 39 0.77 11.63 -12.16
CA PRO A 39 1.73 12.09 -13.15
C PRO A 39 2.26 13.49 -12.81
N LYS A 40 3.54 13.71 -13.03
CA LYS A 40 4.13 15.05 -12.92
C LYS A 40 3.79 15.85 -14.17
N TYR A 41 3.00 16.89 -14.00
CA TYR A 41 2.70 17.84 -15.07
C TYR A 41 3.77 18.93 -15.14
N PRO A 42 4.22 19.32 -16.34
CA PRO A 42 5.12 20.45 -16.49
C PRO A 42 4.44 21.74 -15.99
N PRO A 43 5.21 22.73 -15.54
CA PRO A 43 4.64 24.03 -15.18
C PRO A 43 3.92 24.63 -16.39
N LEU A 44 2.74 25.17 -16.17
CA LEU A 44 1.94 25.83 -17.20
C LEU A 44 2.66 27.06 -17.75
N SER A 45 2.66 27.22 -19.06
CA SER A 45 3.17 28.41 -19.72
C SER A 45 2.37 29.65 -19.29
N LEU A 46 2.96 30.84 -19.44
CA LEU A 46 2.26 32.11 -19.16
C LEU A 46 0.96 32.22 -20.00
N VAL A 47 0.99 31.78 -21.25
CA VAL A 47 -0.17 31.77 -22.14
C VAL A 47 -1.26 30.84 -21.64
N ASP A 48 -0.92 29.66 -21.14
CA ASP A 48 -1.89 28.72 -20.59
C ASP A 48 -2.53 29.23 -19.29
N ARG A 49 -1.74 29.89 -18.44
CA ARG A 49 -2.24 30.55 -17.23
C ARG A 49 -3.21 31.67 -17.55
N LEU A 50 -2.89 32.49 -18.54
CA LEU A 50 -3.78 33.57 -19.00
C LEU A 50 -5.07 33.04 -19.61
N LYS A 51 -5.03 31.85 -20.23
CA LYS A 51 -6.21 31.16 -20.76
C LYS A 51 -6.99 30.40 -19.66
N GLY A 52 -6.62 30.53 -18.39
CA GLY A 52 -7.32 29.89 -17.27
C GLY A 52 -7.11 28.37 -17.18
N LYS A 53 -6.16 27.78 -17.91
CA LYS A 53 -5.83 26.35 -17.78
C LYS A 53 -5.25 26.08 -16.39
N LYS A 54 -5.60 24.94 -15.83
CA LYS A 54 -5.08 24.44 -14.53
C LYS A 54 -4.59 23.00 -14.72
N ASN A 55 -3.53 22.64 -14.03
CA ASN A 55 -3.15 21.23 -13.94
C ASN A 55 -4.24 20.46 -13.18
N PRO A 56 -4.47 19.20 -13.51
CA PRO A 56 -5.39 18.34 -12.76
C PRO A 56 -5.03 18.34 -11.27
N LYS A 57 -6.05 18.26 -10.41
CA LYS A 57 -5.82 18.08 -8.98
C LYS A 57 -5.23 16.70 -8.71
N PRO A 58 -4.35 16.56 -7.69
CA PRO A 58 -3.88 15.25 -7.27
C PRO A 58 -5.04 14.32 -6.92
N VAL A 59 -4.97 13.09 -7.38
CA VAL A 59 -5.95 12.04 -7.09
C VAL A 59 -5.42 11.12 -6.00
N PHE A 60 -4.15 10.71 -6.11
CA PHE A 60 -3.52 9.73 -5.22
C PHE A 60 -2.95 10.38 -3.96
N THR A 61 -3.84 10.99 -3.19
CA THR A 61 -3.53 11.61 -1.88
C THR A 61 -3.57 10.56 -0.76
N ASP A 62 -3.12 10.93 0.43
CA ASP A 62 -3.22 10.03 1.59
C ASP A 62 -4.67 9.72 1.93
N GLU A 63 -5.55 10.71 1.79
CA GLU A 63 -6.99 10.59 2.01
C GLU A 63 -7.62 9.58 1.06
N TYR A 64 -7.18 9.54 -0.21
CA TYR A 64 -7.62 8.53 -1.18
C TYR A 64 -7.28 7.11 -0.70
N PHE A 65 -6.05 6.87 -0.29
CA PHE A 65 -5.63 5.53 0.17
C PHE A 65 -6.31 5.13 1.49
N VAL A 66 -6.47 6.07 2.41
CA VAL A 66 -7.20 5.86 3.67
C VAL A 66 -8.67 5.49 3.38
N ASP A 67 -9.32 6.22 2.49
CA ASP A 67 -10.71 5.97 2.12
C ASP A 67 -10.88 4.59 1.47
N LYS A 68 -10.02 4.20 0.54
CA LYS A 68 -10.03 2.86 -0.07
C LYS A 68 -9.83 1.76 0.96
N ALA A 69 -8.89 1.91 1.90
CA ALA A 69 -8.68 0.97 2.98
C ALA A 69 -9.93 0.83 3.88
N ARG A 70 -10.57 1.95 4.24
CA ARG A 70 -11.80 1.95 5.02
C ARG A 70 -12.96 1.23 4.32
N GLN A 71 -13.12 1.46 3.02
CA GLN A 71 -14.14 0.78 2.23
C GLN A 71 -13.92 -0.75 2.23
N MET A 72 -12.67 -1.20 2.08
CA MET A 72 -12.34 -2.63 2.14
C MET A 72 -12.59 -3.23 3.54
N VAL A 73 -12.25 -2.51 4.61
CA VAL A 73 -12.56 -2.92 5.99
C VAL A 73 -14.07 -3.01 6.20
N ALA A 74 -14.85 -2.05 5.70
CA ALA A 74 -16.31 -2.08 5.78
C ALA A 74 -16.93 -3.27 5.02
N LEU A 75 -16.26 -3.79 3.99
CA LEU A 75 -16.65 -5.01 3.29
C LEU A 75 -16.24 -6.31 3.99
N GLY A 76 -15.49 -6.23 5.09
CA GLY A 76 -15.10 -7.37 5.91
C GLY A 76 -13.65 -7.81 5.74
N ALA A 77 -12.76 -6.95 5.24
CA ALA A 77 -11.33 -7.22 5.24
C ALA A 77 -10.82 -7.41 6.67
N ASP A 78 -10.04 -8.46 6.91
CA ASP A 78 -9.39 -8.74 8.20
C ASP A 78 -8.02 -8.07 8.31
N MET A 79 -7.42 -7.74 7.19
CA MET A 79 -6.12 -7.07 7.06
C MET A 79 -6.14 -6.12 5.88
N ILE A 80 -5.28 -5.10 5.93
CA ILE A 80 -5.02 -4.20 4.81
C ILE A 80 -3.54 -4.28 4.45
N THR A 81 -3.24 -4.50 3.17
CA THR A 81 -1.88 -4.39 2.64
C THR A 81 -1.72 -3.09 1.87
N ILE A 82 -0.70 -2.30 2.21
CA ILE A 82 -0.21 -1.23 1.34
C ILE A 82 0.66 -1.90 0.27
N LYS A 83 0.15 -1.97 -0.97
CA LYS A 83 0.80 -2.69 -2.07
C LYS A 83 1.52 -1.74 -3.01
N ASP A 84 2.82 -1.58 -2.81
CA ASP A 84 3.69 -0.76 -3.63
C ASP A 84 4.42 -1.61 -4.69
N MET A 85 3.75 -1.88 -5.78
CA MET A 85 4.23 -2.76 -6.86
C MET A 85 5.46 -2.21 -7.60
N SER A 86 5.66 -0.92 -7.60
CA SER A 86 6.75 -0.26 -8.33
C SER A 86 7.87 0.27 -7.43
N GLY A 87 7.73 0.11 -6.10
CA GLY A 87 8.70 0.61 -5.14
C GLY A 87 8.75 2.13 -5.05
N LEU A 88 7.62 2.81 -5.30
CA LEU A 88 7.56 4.26 -5.41
C LEU A 88 7.46 4.98 -4.07
N ILE A 89 7.06 4.27 -3.00
CA ILE A 89 6.81 4.89 -1.71
C ILE A 89 8.11 5.10 -0.93
N PRO A 90 8.53 6.35 -0.69
CA PRO A 90 9.75 6.62 0.07
C PRO A 90 9.55 6.35 1.58
N PRO A 91 10.65 6.14 2.35
CA PRO A 91 10.58 5.79 3.77
C PRO A 91 9.69 6.71 4.62
N ALA A 92 9.88 8.02 4.51
CA ALA A 92 9.08 8.99 5.27
C ALA A 92 7.59 8.95 4.91
N ARG A 93 7.28 8.62 3.65
CA ARG A 93 5.90 8.55 3.16
C ARG A 93 5.16 7.32 3.69
N VAL A 94 5.82 6.15 3.73
CA VAL A 94 5.16 4.93 4.22
C VAL A 94 4.78 5.05 5.69
N ALA A 95 5.68 5.57 6.52
CA ALA A 95 5.40 5.83 7.93
C ALA A 95 4.22 6.79 8.12
N SER A 96 4.22 7.90 7.38
CA SER A 96 3.11 8.87 7.41
C SER A 96 1.79 8.25 6.96
N LEU A 97 1.78 7.45 5.90
CA LEU A 97 0.57 6.82 5.38
C LEU A 97 -0.01 5.81 6.38
N ILE A 98 0.84 5.00 7.01
CA ILE A 98 0.41 4.04 8.05
C ILE A 98 -0.27 4.78 9.21
N ARG A 99 0.34 5.86 9.72
CA ARG A 99 -0.27 6.68 10.78
C ARG A 99 -1.63 7.22 10.35
N LYS A 100 -1.73 7.82 9.17
CA LYS A 100 -2.98 8.36 8.64
C LYS A 100 -4.06 7.30 8.44
N MET A 101 -3.69 6.08 8.04
CA MET A 101 -4.64 4.96 7.97
C MET A 101 -5.21 4.63 9.36
N LYS A 102 -4.37 4.57 10.38
CA LYS A 102 -4.81 4.34 11.77
C LYS A 102 -5.70 5.47 12.30
N GLU A 103 -5.26 6.71 12.15
CA GLU A 103 -6.03 7.89 12.52
C GLU A 103 -7.36 7.97 11.76
N GLY A 104 -7.36 7.54 10.51
CA GLY A 104 -8.55 7.44 9.66
C GLY A 104 -9.49 6.28 9.98
N GLY A 105 -9.21 5.48 11.01
CA GLY A 105 -10.10 4.41 11.48
C GLY A 105 -9.87 3.04 10.84
N VAL A 106 -8.72 2.80 10.22
CA VAL A 106 -8.31 1.45 9.78
C VAL A 106 -7.79 0.67 10.99
N ASN A 107 -8.71 -0.03 11.68
CA ASN A 107 -8.46 -0.71 12.95
C ASN A 107 -8.03 -2.18 12.81
N VAL A 108 -7.71 -2.61 11.60
CA VAL A 108 -7.18 -3.94 11.29
C VAL A 108 -5.66 -3.92 11.15
N PRO A 109 -4.97 -5.07 11.21
CA PRO A 109 -3.55 -5.17 10.90
C PRO A 109 -3.22 -4.58 9.52
N ILE A 110 -2.08 -3.88 9.44
CA ILE A 110 -1.57 -3.33 8.20
C ILE A 110 -0.29 -4.07 7.82
N ASP A 111 -0.26 -4.63 6.61
CA ASP A 111 0.93 -5.19 5.96
C ASP A 111 1.52 -4.18 4.97
N PHE A 112 2.82 -4.24 4.75
CA PHE A 112 3.50 -3.41 3.76
C PHE A 112 4.28 -4.27 2.77
N HIS A 113 3.84 -4.22 1.51
CA HIS A 113 4.49 -4.89 0.38
C HIS A 113 5.11 -3.85 -0.54
N THR A 114 6.41 -3.94 -0.79
CA THR A 114 7.10 -3.05 -1.72
C THR A 114 8.12 -3.78 -2.57
N HIS A 115 8.53 -3.14 -3.67
CA HIS A 115 9.62 -3.54 -4.54
C HIS A 115 10.81 -2.59 -4.38
N CYS A 116 12.00 -3.06 -4.71
CA CYS A 116 13.23 -2.28 -4.55
C CYS A 116 13.73 -1.65 -5.87
N THR A 117 12.82 -1.38 -6.81
CA THR A 117 13.15 -0.87 -8.13
C THR A 117 13.98 0.42 -8.09
N PRO A 118 13.59 1.47 -7.33
CA PRO A 118 14.40 2.69 -7.19
C PRO A 118 15.50 2.59 -6.12
N GLY A 119 15.65 1.46 -5.45
CA GLY A 119 16.76 1.18 -4.54
C GLY A 119 16.53 1.45 -3.05
N TYR A 120 15.46 2.12 -2.65
CA TYR A 120 15.20 2.45 -1.23
C TYR A 120 14.13 1.57 -0.55
N GLY A 121 13.67 0.51 -1.19
CA GLY A 121 12.62 -0.36 -0.66
C GLY A 121 12.93 -0.92 0.74
N LEU A 122 14.18 -1.30 1.02
CA LEU A 122 14.59 -1.75 2.35
C LEU A 122 14.42 -0.66 3.41
N ALA A 123 14.80 0.58 3.09
CA ALA A 123 14.64 1.71 4.01
C ALA A 123 13.16 2.01 4.26
N SER A 124 12.30 1.88 3.25
CA SER A 124 10.84 2.02 3.39
C SER A 124 10.26 0.94 4.31
N VAL A 125 10.75 -0.28 4.20
CA VAL A 125 10.39 -1.40 5.07
C VAL A 125 10.77 -1.12 6.53
N VAL A 126 12.01 -0.71 6.79
CA VAL A 126 12.47 -0.35 8.15
C VAL A 126 11.61 0.76 8.74
N SER A 127 11.27 1.77 7.93
CA SER A 127 10.39 2.86 8.37
C SER A 127 8.96 2.39 8.66
N ALA A 128 8.45 1.41 7.91
CA ALA A 128 7.14 0.81 8.19
C ALA A 128 7.12 0.05 9.52
N ILE A 129 8.19 -0.72 9.82
CA ILE A 129 8.32 -1.50 11.05
C ILE A 129 8.46 -0.60 12.28
N ALA A 130 9.08 0.57 12.14
CA ALA A 130 9.28 1.51 13.24
C ALA A 130 7.97 2.17 13.72
N GLU A 131 6.89 2.10 12.94
CA GLU A 131 5.59 2.59 13.37
C GLU A 131 4.96 1.64 14.41
N PRO A 132 4.41 2.18 15.52
CA PRO A 132 3.79 1.37 16.58
C PRO A 132 2.42 0.83 16.13
N THR A 133 2.45 -0.10 15.20
CA THR A 133 1.27 -0.73 14.63
C THR A 133 1.43 -2.24 14.68
N LEU A 134 0.33 -2.98 14.73
CA LEU A 134 0.34 -4.41 14.45
C LEU A 134 0.75 -4.60 12.97
N LEU A 135 2.03 -4.44 12.70
CA LEU A 135 2.60 -4.81 11.42
C LEU A 135 2.80 -6.32 11.43
N ILE A 136 2.04 -6.99 10.61
CA ILE A 136 2.34 -8.36 10.24
C ILE A 136 3.39 -8.31 9.13
N PRO A 137 4.36 -9.21 9.15
CA PRO A 137 5.60 -9.05 8.40
C PRO A 137 5.38 -8.98 6.89
N ILE A 138 6.15 -8.14 6.32
CA ILE A 138 6.43 -7.82 4.95
C ILE A 138 6.45 -9.06 4.05
N SER A 139 5.54 -9.12 3.12
CA SER A 139 5.57 -10.08 2.04
C SER A 139 6.25 -9.47 0.81
N GLY A 140 7.54 -9.77 0.67
CA GLY A 140 8.23 -9.62 -0.60
C GLY A 140 8.85 -8.26 -0.91
N ILE A 141 10.14 -8.11 -0.60
CA ILE A 141 10.99 -7.18 -1.34
C ILE A 141 11.39 -7.89 -2.63
N SER A 142 10.72 -7.62 -3.72
CA SER A 142 11.12 -8.11 -5.02
C SER A 142 12.06 -7.12 -5.69
N ARG A 143 13.26 -7.56 -5.99
CA ARG A 143 14.20 -6.80 -6.80
C ARG A 143 13.93 -7.11 -8.28
N ALA A 144 13.53 -6.13 -9.04
CA ALA A 144 13.26 -6.26 -10.47
C ALA A 144 14.56 -6.29 -11.32
N VAL A 145 15.60 -6.99 -10.88
CA VAL A 145 16.75 -7.36 -11.73
C VAL A 145 17.37 -8.65 -11.20
N ARG A 146 17.11 -9.75 -11.92
CA ARG A 146 17.61 -11.13 -11.80
C ARG A 146 17.07 -11.99 -10.66
N PRO A 147 16.89 -13.30 -10.92
CA PRO A 147 16.31 -14.23 -9.97
C PRO A 147 17.31 -14.58 -8.88
N HIS A 148 16.82 -14.59 -7.64
CA HIS A 148 17.35 -15.17 -6.40
C HIS A 148 17.76 -14.21 -5.28
N PRO A 149 17.56 -14.60 -4.05
CA PRO A 149 17.03 -15.81 -3.44
C PRO A 149 15.76 -15.61 -2.59
N PRO A 150 15.29 -16.65 -1.86
CA PRO A 150 13.90 -16.79 -1.45
C PRO A 150 13.45 -15.84 -0.35
N SER A 151 12.13 -15.64 -0.32
CA SER A 151 11.30 -14.79 0.52
C SER A 151 11.47 -14.91 2.06
N ASN A 152 12.36 -15.78 2.53
CA ASN A 152 12.50 -16.08 3.97
C ASN A 152 13.45 -15.14 4.72
N TRP A 153 14.13 -14.25 4.03
CA TRP A 153 15.18 -13.42 4.64
C TRP A 153 14.64 -12.33 5.59
N CYS A 154 13.49 -11.76 5.27
CA CYS A 154 12.91 -10.70 6.10
C CYS A 154 12.25 -11.22 7.39
N ILE A 155 11.69 -12.45 7.34
CA ILE A 155 11.04 -13.06 8.51
C ILE A 155 12.08 -13.44 9.58
N SER A 156 13.27 -13.87 9.18
CA SER A 156 14.33 -14.23 10.12
C SER A 156 15.00 -13.02 10.79
N SER A 157 15.03 -11.87 10.11
CA SER A 157 15.62 -10.64 10.65
C SER A 157 14.72 -9.98 11.70
N ALA A 158 13.42 -9.96 11.49
CA ALA A 158 12.46 -9.38 12.44
C ALA A 158 12.44 -10.12 13.79
N LYS A 159 12.68 -11.45 13.79
CA LYS A 159 12.75 -12.24 15.03
C LYS A 159 14.03 -12.05 15.85
N ARG A 160 15.04 -11.38 15.29
CA ARG A 160 16.34 -11.20 15.94
C ARG A 160 16.49 -9.87 16.70
N TRP A 161 15.49 -8.97 16.61
CA TRP A 161 15.49 -7.65 17.22
C TRP A 161 14.34 -7.43 18.23
N GLY A 162 13.67 -8.49 18.65
CA GLY A 162 12.66 -8.48 19.72
C GLY A 162 13.22 -8.88 21.08
#